data_f45a4c36496cbf9ee8710be9b0e7bb08
#
_entry.id   f45a4c36496cbf9ee8710be9b0e7bb08
#
_cell.length_a   1.000
_cell.length_b   1.000
_cell.length_c   1.000
_cell.angle_alpha   90.00
_cell.angle_beta   90.00
_cell.angle_gamma   90.00
#
_symmetry.space_group_name_H-M   'P 1'
#
loop_
_entity.id
_entity.type
_entity.pdbx_description
1 polymer ?
#
loop_
_entity_poly.entity_id
_entity_poly.type
_entity_poly.pdbx_seq_one_letter_code
_entity_poly.pdbx_strand_id
1 'polypeptide(L)'
;MTREENERATRETSRVALVTSELFPDLYEDDHPLRDALIERGVAVDSPCWDDPGIDWAGYDLVVLRSTWDYAPRRDAFVAWARSVPRLANPADVIEWNTDKHYLSELAAAGLPITPTTFVEPGEPWTPPGAGEWVIKPTISAASRDTGRYELPADVALASAHVDRLSAAGRTTMIQPYLAAVDTAGETSVLCLSDAAGELTYSHAIRKGPLLTGTGERTGEYSEEIEARYPSAAELDVARRVLTLIPGGAKRLLYARVDLIPGPDGAPLLLELELTEPSLFLRNAESATPRLADAILARL
;
A
#
# COMPACT_ATOMS: atom_id res chain seq x y z
N MET A 1 2.92 33.65 38.33
CA MET A 1 2.47 32.98 37.07
C MET A 1 2.13 34.08 36.09
N THR A 2 2.92 34.20 35.06
CA THR A 2 2.75 35.21 34.02
C THR A 2 1.66 34.77 33.03
N ARG A 3 1.09 35.74 32.28
CA ARG A 3 0.06 35.47 31.26
C ARG A 3 0.53 34.46 30.20
N GLU A 4 1.84 34.42 29.95
CA GLU A 4 2.51 33.46 29.05
C GLU A 4 2.57 32.03 29.63
N GLU A 5 2.68 31.87 30.95
CA GLU A 5 2.61 30.54 31.60
C GLU A 5 1.19 29.97 31.58
N ASN A 6 0.15 30.86 31.59
CA ASN A 6 -1.24 30.44 31.52
C ASN A 6 -1.67 30.14 30.06
N GLU A 7 -1.09 30.79 29.06
CA GLU A 7 -1.29 30.48 27.63
C GLU A 7 -0.57 29.19 27.18
N ARG A 8 0.49 28.76 27.89
CA ARG A 8 1.14 27.47 27.69
C ARG A 8 0.36 26.29 28.30
N ALA A 9 -0.50 26.55 29.30
CA ALA A 9 -1.23 25.53 30.06
C ALA A 9 -2.54 25.07 29.40
N THR A 10 -2.93 25.62 28.23
CA THR A 10 -4.18 25.27 27.54
C THR A 10 -3.98 24.88 26.07
N ARG A 11 -2.81 24.41 25.65
CA ARG A 11 -2.73 23.62 24.43
C ARG A 11 -3.25 22.23 24.76
N GLU A 12 -4.48 21.94 24.33
CA GLU A 12 -4.96 20.56 24.31
C GLU A 12 -3.90 19.70 23.60
N THR A 13 -3.58 18.56 24.19
CA THR A 13 -2.65 17.58 23.62
C THR A 13 -3.20 17.14 22.28
N SER A 14 -2.46 17.37 21.20
CA SER A 14 -2.89 16.93 19.86
C SER A 14 -3.13 15.42 19.85
N ARG A 15 -4.19 14.98 19.16
CA ARG A 15 -4.63 13.59 19.09
C ARG A 15 -4.48 13.03 17.68
N VAL A 16 -3.79 11.91 17.55
CA VAL A 16 -3.61 11.19 16.29
C VAL A 16 -4.20 9.79 16.40
N ALA A 17 -4.99 9.40 15.41
CA ALA A 17 -5.38 8.01 15.23
C ALA A 17 -4.42 7.32 14.24
N LEU A 18 -3.75 6.24 14.68
CA LEU A 18 -3.09 5.28 13.82
C LEU A 18 -4.08 4.13 13.58
N VAL A 19 -4.79 4.20 12.45
CA VAL A 19 -5.95 3.33 12.20
C VAL A 19 -5.53 1.91 11.89
N THR A 20 -6.20 0.96 12.51
CA THR A 20 -5.96 -0.48 12.38
C THR A 20 -7.23 -1.26 12.02
N SER A 21 -7.19 -2.57 12.19
CA SER A 21 -8.29 -3.52 12.03
C SER A 21 -8.34 -4.51 13.18
N GLU A 22 -9.43 -5.27 13.28
CA GLU A 22 -9.54 -6.34 14.28
C GLU A 22 -8.43 -7.41 14.18
N LEU A 23 -7.81 -7.55 13.00
CA LEU A 23 -6.66 -8.46 12.83
C LEU A 23 -5.43 -8.00 13.60
N PHE A 24 -5.29 -6.71 13.86
CA PHE A 24 -4.15 -6.10 14.55
C PHE A 24 -4.61 -5.02 15.52
N PRO A 25 -5.32 -5.38 16.60
CA PRO A 25 -5.99 -4.40 17.48
C PRO A 25 -5.01 -3.47 18.21
N ASP A 26 -3.74 -3.83 18.32
CA ASP A 26 -2.64 -2.99 18.86
C ASP A 26 -1.67 -2.53 17.77
N LEU A 27 -2.13 -2.35 16.52
CA LEU A 27 -1.32 -2.13 15.32
C LEU A 27 -0.47 -3.35 14.93
N TYR A 28 -0.01 -3.34 13.70
CA TYR A 28 1.06 -4.25 13.27
C TYR A 28 2.39 -3.80 13.89
N GLU A 29 3.24 -4.74 14.27
CA GLU A 29 4.45 -4.49 15.06
C GLU A 29 5.45 -3.49 14.42
N ASP A 30 5.46 -3.35 13.07
CA ASP A 30 6.31 -2.39 12.36
C ASP A 30 5.88 -0.93 12.60
N ASP A 31 4.64 -0.70 13.05
CA ASP A 31 4.09 0.62 13.34
C ASP A 31 4.29 1.05 14.81
N HIS A 32 4.68 0.13 15.71
CA HIS A 32 4.93 0.46 17.12
C HIS A 32 6.00 1.54 17.30
N PRO A 33 7.15 1.54 16.57
CA PRO A 33 8.12 2.62 16.68
C PRO A 33 7.55 4.00 16.33
N LEU A 34 6.62 4.08 15.36
CA LEU A 34 5.96 5.34 15.02
C LEU A 34 5.05 5.82 16.14
N ARG A 35 4.22 4.93 16.71
CA ARG A 35 3.38 5.24 17.87
C ARG A 35 4.21 5.79 19.02
N ASP A 36 5.26 5.07 19.38
CA ASP A 36 6.13 5.43 20.51
C ASP A 36 6.84 6.78 20.25
N ALA A 37 7.33 7.01 19.04
CA ALA A 37 7.95 8.27 18.65
C ALA A 37 6.98 9.48 18.70
N LEU A 38 5.70 9.30 18.40
CA LEU A 38 4.68 10.34 18.53
C LEU A 38 4.36 10.62 20.00
N ILE A 39 4.21 9.59 20.82
CA ILE A 39 3.99 9.72 22.27
C ILE A 39 5.15 10.45 22.94
N GLU A 40 6.41 10.13 22.60
CA GLU A 40 7.59 10.82 23.10
C GLU A 40 7.63 12.30 22.72
N ARG A 41 6.96 12.68 21.62
CA ARG A 41 6.81 14.07 21.16
C ARG A 41 5.60 14.78 21.75
N GLY A 42 4.89 14.12 22.68
CA GLY A 42 3.75 14.70 23.41
C GLY A 42 2.41 14.64 22.68
N VAL A 43 2.27 13.75 21.68
CA VAL A 43 1.01 13.49 20.99
C VAL A 43 0.24 12.38 21.70
N ALA A 44 -1.05 12.54 21.89
CA ALA A 44 -1.93 11.43 22.30
C ALA A 44 -2.23 10.56 21.07
N VAL A 45 -1.90 9.27 21.17
CA VAL A 45 -2.06 8.32 20.04
C VAL A 45 -3.04 7.23 20.44
N ASP A 46 -4.08 7.05 19.62
CA ASP A 46 -5.02 5.94 19.73
C ASP A 46 -4.86 5.03 18.49
N SER A 47 -5.25 3.77 18.61
CA SER A 47 -5.20 2.79 17.52
C SER A 47 -6.58 2.16 17.27
N PRO A 48 -7.59 2.95 16.85
CA PRO A 48 -8.93 2.46 16.61
C PRO A 48 -9.04 1.61 15.35
N CYS A 49 -9.94 0.61 15.37
CA CYS A 49 -10.34 -0.10 14.16
C CYS A 49 -11.16 0.82 13.25
N TRP A 50 -10.93 0.74 11.93
CA TRP A 50 -11.58 1.64 10.97
C TRP A 50 -13.10 1.50 10.94
N ASP A 51 -13.63 0.33 11.27
CA ASP A 51 -15.06 0.00 11.24
C ASP A 51 -15.74 0.01 12.62
N ASP A 52 -15.07 0.52 13.65
CA ASP A 52 -15.70 0.71 14.96
C ASP A 52 -16.68 1.90 14.93
N PRO A 53 -18.00 1.66 15.07
CA PRO A 53 -19.02 2.70 15.02
C PRO A 53 -18.99 3.63 16.25
N GLY A 54 -18.26 3.27 17.29
CA GLY A 54 -18.15 4.06 18.52
C GLY A 54 -17.10 5.18 18.45
N ILE A 55 -16.33 5.27 17.38
CA ILE A 55 -15.23 6.22 17.25
C ILE A 55 -15.72 7.56 16.69
N ASP A 56 -15.47 8.64 17.43
CA ASP A 56 -15.62 10.01 16.92
C ASP A 56 -14.36 10.43 16.16
N TRP A 57 -14.37 10.24 14.85
CA TRP A 57 -13.26 10.58 13.95
C TRP A 57 -13.00 12.09 13.87
N ALA A 58 -13.99 12.93 14.16
CA ALA A 58 -13.82 14.39 14.18
C ALA A 58 -13.01 14.87 15.39
N GLY A 59 -12.91 14.06 16.44
CA GLY A 59 -12.13 14.32 17.64
C GLY A 59 -10.62 14.16 17.47
N TYR A 60 -10.13 13.69 16.31
CA TYR A 60 -8.69 13.57 16.02
C TYR A 60 -8.19 14.74 15.19
N ASP A 61 -6.97 15.19 15.48
CA ASP A 61 -6.28 16.23 14.71
C ASP A 61 -5.69 15.68 13.41
N LEU A 62 -5.35 14.39 13.38
CA LEU A 62 -4.98 13.67 12.16
C LEU A 62 -5.34 12.19 12.30
N VAL A 63 -5.81 11.60 11.21
CA VAL A 63 -6.11 10.17 11.10
C VAL A 63 -5.18 9.57 10.03
N VAL A 64 -4.43 8.54 10.39
CA VAL A 64 -3.41 7.92 9.55
C VAL A 64 -3.71 6.44 9.40
N LEU A 65 -3.92 5.96 8.16
CA LEU A 65 -4.12 4.55 7.87
C LEU A 65 -2.84 3.76 8.09
N ARG A 66 -2.95 2.65 8.83
CA ARG A 66 -1.81 1.75 9.05
C ARG A 66 -2.18 0.30 8.75
N SER A 67 -2.69 -0.46 9.71
CA SER A 67 -2.85 -1.91 9.64
C SER A 67 -4.28 -2.33 9.26
N THR A 68 -4.88 -1.70 8.26
CA THR A 68 -6.30 -1.90 7.86
C THR A 68 -6.48 -2.99 6.79
N TRP A 69 -5.64 -4.03 6.75
CA TRP A 69 -5.54 -5.02 5.66
C TRP A 69 -6.74 -5.96 5.51
N ASP A 70 -7.78 -5.77 6.28
CA ASP A 70 -9.05 -6.52 6.18
C ASP A 70 -10.11 -5.83 5.31
N TYR A 71 -9.83 -4.64 4.77
CA TYR A 71 -10.82 -3.84 4.02
C TYR A 71 -11.24 -4.47 2.69
N ALA A 72 -10.37 -5.25 2.04
CA ALA A 72 -10.56 -5.67 0.65
C ALA A 72 -11.93 -6.36 0.37
N PRO A 73 -12.47 -7.24 1.24
CA PRO A 73 -13.80 -7.79 1.07
C PRO A 73 -14.94 -6.79 1.31
N ARG A 74 -14.65 -5.65 1.93
CA ARG A 74 -15.61 -4.61 2.35
C ARG A 74 -15.21 -3.23 1.82
N ARG A 75 -14.56 -3.19 0.64
CA ARG A 75 -13.97 -1.98 0.07
C ARG A 75 -14.95 -0.80 0.02
N ASP A 76 -16.19 -1.01 -0.40
CA ASP A 76 -17.16 0.07 -0.50
C ASP A 76 -17.48 0.71 0.86
N ALA A 77 -17.58 -0.11 1.91
CA ALA A 77 -17.73 0.37 3.28
C ALA A 77 -16.49 1.13 3.75
N PHE A 78 -15.29 0.62 3.41
CA PHE A 78 -14.03 1.26 3.75
C PHE A 78 -13.85 2.63 3.06
N VAL A 79 -14.18 2.72 1.77
CA VAL A 79 -14.16 4.00 1.03
C VAL A 79 -15.20 4.98 1.57
N ALA A 80 -16.41 4.49 1.90
CA ALA A 80 -17.44 5.33 2.51
C ALA A 80 -16.99 5.86 3.88
N TRP A 81 -16.36 5.01 4.70
CA TRP A 81 -15.73 5.43 5.96
C TRP A 81 -14.64 6.48 5.71
N ALA A 82 -13.69 6.22 4.81
CA ALA A 82 -12.59 7.15 4.51
C ALA A 82 -13.11 8.54 4.10
N ARG A 83 -14.20 8.59 3.32
CA ARG A 83 -14.87 9.85 2.94
C ARG A 83 -15.53 10.58 4.10
N SER A 84 -15.89 9.86 5.17
CA SER A 84 -16.49 10.46 6.37
C SER A 84 -15.47 11.03 7.35
N VAL A 85 -14.19 10.67 7.22
CA VAL A 85 -13.11 11.10 8.10
C VAL A 85 -12.59 12.48 7.71
N PRO A 86 -12.74 13.53 8.56
CA PRO A 86 -12.44 14.91 8.14
C PRO A 86 -10.96 15.19 7.88
N ARG A 87 -10.06 14.57 8.65
CA ARG A 87 -8.60 14.82 8.63
C ARG A 87 -7.81 13.55 8.36
N LEU A 88 -8.15 12.89 7.26
CA LEU A 88 -7.48 11.66 6.83
C LEU A 88 -6.18 11.98 6.08
N ALA A 89 -5.05 11.47 6.56
CA ALA A 89 -3.78 11.52 5.86
C ALA A 89 -3.76 10.46 4.75
N ASN A 90 -3.35 10.86 3.55
CA ASN A 90 -3.67 10.27 2.28
C ASN A 90 -5.19 10.32 2.03
N PRO A 91 -5.65 11.32 1.27
CA PRO A 91 -7.08 11.69 1.23
C PRO A 91 -7.96 10.59 0.63
N ALA A 92 -9.24 10.61 0.99
CA ALA A 92 -10.22 9.58 0.62
C ALA A 92 -10.36 9.35 -0.90
N ASP A 93 -10.22 10.38 -1.72
CA ASP A 93 -10.24 10.26 -3.19
C ASP A 93 -9.02 9.48 -3.72
N VAL A 94 -7.86 9.64 -3.09
CA VAL A 94 -6.66 8.85 -3.40
C VAL A 94 -6.82 7.41 -2.94
N ILE A 95 -7.38 7.18 -1.76
CA ILE A 95 -7.67 5.83 -1.24
C ILE A 95 -8.64 5.09 -2.17
N GLU A 96 -9.72 5.74 -2.58
CA GLU A 96 -10.69 5.16 -3.52
C GLU A 96 -10.03 4.75 -4.84
N TRP A 97 -9.21 5.63 -5.42
CA TRP A 97 -8.47 5.35 -6.64
C TRP A 97 -7.47 4.22 -6.46
N ASN A 98 -6.71 4.22 -5.35
CA ASN A 98 -5.59 3.31 -5.12
C ASN A 98 -6.03 1.90 -4.68
N THR A 99 -7.18 1.75 -4.02
CA THR A 99 -7.68 0.44 -3.56
C THR A 99 -8.16 -0.48 -4.68
N ASP A 100 -8.25 0.01 -5.91
CA ASP A 100 -8.55 -0.78 -7.11
C ASP A 100 -7.42 -0.67 -8.13
N LYS A 101 -6.77 -1.79 -8.45
CA LYS A 101 -5.57 -1.85 -9.30
C LYS A 101 -5.80 -1.49 -10.77
N HIS A 102 -7.03 -1.11 -11.17
CA HIS A 102 -7.28 -0.52 -12.49
C HIS A 102 -6.46 0.75 -12.73
N TYR A 103 -5.98 1.44 -11.68
CA TYR A 103 -5.06 2.58 -11.79
C TYR A 103 -3.80 2.24 -12.62
N LEU A 104 -3.39 0.97 -12.69
CA LEU A 104 -2.27 0.55 -13.53
C LEU A 104 -2.50 0.82 -15.01
N SER A 105 -3.75 0.69 -15.50
CA SER A 105 -4.09 1.03 -16.88
C SER A 105 -3.94 2.53 -17.15
N GLU A 106 -4.34 3.38 -16.20
CA GLU A 106 -4.20 4.83 -16.31
C GLU A 106 -2.72 5.23 -16.35
N LEU A 107 -1.91 4.62 -15.46
CA LEU A 107 -0.46 4.85 -15.41
C LEU A 107 0.23 4.36 -16.70
N ALA A 108 -0.18 3.22 -17.25
CA ALA A 108 0.30 2.71 -18.52
C ALA A 108 -0.03 3.66 -19.69
N ALA A 109 -1.27 4.15 -19.74
CA ALA A 109 -1.71 5.12 -20.74
C ALA A 109 -0.93 6.45 -20.65
N ALA A 110 -0.46 6.81 -19.45
CA ALA A 110 0.42 7.96 -19.23
C ALA A 110 1.90 7.68 -19.59
N GLY A 111 2.23 6.48 -20.11
CA GLY A 111 3.57 6.11 -20.57
C GLY A 111 4.54 5.65 -19.46
N LEU A 112 4.02 5.21 -18.32
CA LEU A 112 4.85 4.56 -17.31
C LEU A 112 5.17 3.11 -17.72
N PRO A 113 6.38 2.61 -17.42
CA PRO A 113 6.71 1.22 -17.58
C PRO A 113 6.02 0.41 -16.46
N ILE A 114 4.96 -0.29 -16.79
CA ILE A 114 4.24 -1.17 -15.85
C ILE A 114 4.40 -2.62 -16.25
N THR A 115 4.22 -3.53 -15.28
CA THR A 115 4.05 -4.96 -15.57
C THR A 115 2.84 -5.14 -16.49
N PRO A 116 2.97 -5.78 -17.67
CA PRO A 116 1.85 -5.99 -18.58
C PRO A 116 0.67 -6.61 -17.85
N THR A 117 -0.49 -5.98 -17.94
CA THR A 117 -1.66 -6.35 -17.15
C THR A 117 -2.90 -6.44 -18.05
N THR A 118 -3.63 -7.56 -17.92
CA THR A 118 -4.94 -7.75 -18.54
C THR A 118 -5.99 -7.87 -17.43
N PHE A 119 -7.14 -7.24 -17.62
CA PHE A 119 -8.28 -7.34 -16.72
C PHE A 119 -9.38 -8.18 -17.37
N VAL A 120 -10.07 -8.98 -16.55
CA VAL A 120 -11.24 -9.77 -16.94
C VAL A 120 -12.35 -9.42 -15.96
N GLU A 121 -13.39 -8.75 -16.48
CA GLU A 121 -14.54 -8.33 -15.68
C GLU A 121 -15.42 -9.51 -15.31
N PRO A 122 -16.20 -9.45 -14.19
CA PRO A 122 -17.12 -10.49 -13.82
C PRO A 122 -18.12 -10.79 -14.95
N GLY A 123 -18.21 -12.06 -15.35
CA GLY A 123 -19.08 -12.51 -16.43
C GLY A 123 -18.48 -12.38 -17.83
N GLU A 124 -17.31 -11.77 -17.99
CA GLU A 124 -16.60 -11.81 -19.26
C GLU A 124 -15.94 -13.18 -19.51
N PRO A 125 -15.93 -13.65 -20.77
CA PRO A 125 -15.25 -14.89 -21.10
C PRO A 125 -13.73 -14.70 -20.97
N TRP A 126 -13.10 -15.56 -20.16
CA TRP A 126 -11.64 -15.57 -20.07
C TRP A 126 -11.05 -16.45 -21.18
N THR A 127 -10.06 -15.89 -21.88
CA THR A 127 -9.20 -16.64 -22.80
C THR A 127 -7.83 -16.77 -22.16
N PRO A 128 -7.35 -18.01 -21.89
CA PRO A 128 -6.01 -18.20 -21.35
C PRO A 128 -4.97 -17.53 -22.24
N PRO A 129 -4.00 -16.79 -21.66
CA PRO A 129 -2.89 -16.26 -22.42
C PRO A 129 -2.01 -17.38 -22.96
N GLY A 130 -1.02 -17.04 -23.80
CA GLY A 130 -0.09 -18.01 -24.38
C GLY A 130 0.72 -18.77 -23.33
N ALA A 131 1.54 -19.73 -23.81
CA ALA A 131 2.42 -20.52 -22.94
C ALA A 131 3.34 -19.63 -22.09
N GLY A 132 3.64 -20.08 -20.89
CA GLY A 132 4.47 -19.39 -19.92
C GLY A 132 3.84 -19.32 -18.52
N GLU A 133 4.50 -18.63 -17.62
CA GLU A 133 4.04 -18.49 -16.26
C GLU A 133 3.26 -17.18 -16.06
N TRP A 134 2.14 -17.29 -15.37
CA TRP A 134 1.20 -16.20 -15.21
C TRP A 134 0.76 -16.05 -13.76
N VAL A 135 0.58 -14.81 -13.32
CA VAL A 135 0.00 -14.46 -12.03
C VAL A 135 -1.44 -14.04 -12.24
N ILE A 136 -2.33 -14.66 -11.48
CA ILE A 136 -3.77 -14.34 -11.45
C ILE A 136 -4.11 -13.85 -10.05
N LYS A 137 -4.73 -12.68 -9.94
CA LYS A 137 -5.14 -12.08 -8.67
C LYS A 137 -6.33 -11.13 -8.88
N PRO A 138 -7.12 -10.82 -7.85
CA PRO A 138 -8.17 -9.81 -7.99
C PRO A 138 -7.59 -8.39 -8.01
N THR A 139 -8.31 -7.44 -8.64
CA THR A 139 -7.91 -6.02 -8.67
C THR A 139 -7.97 -5.38 -7.28
N ILE A 140 -8.90 -5.81 -6.44
CA ILE A 140 -9.07 -5.35 -5.06
C ILE A 140 -8.60 -6.47 -4.12
N SER A 141 -7.44 -6.27 -3.52
CA SER A 141 -6.84 -7.22 -2.57
C SER A 141 -5.79 -6.55 -1.71
N ALA A 142 -5.55 -7.11 -0.53
CA ALA A 142 -4.47 -6.77 0.39
C ALA A 142 -3.72 -8.05 0.80
N ALA A 143 -2.45 -7.93 1.18
CA ALA A 143 -1.61 -9.05 1.65
C ALA A 143 -1.55 -10.25 0.68
N SER A 144 -1.55 -10.00 -0.63
CA SER A 144 -1.50 -11.03 -1.70
C SER A 144 -2.58 -12.12 -1.58
N ARG A 145 -3.72 -11.82 -0.97
CA ARG A 145 -4.85 -12.76 -0.86
C ARG A 145 -5.41 -13.07 -2.25
N ASP A 146 -5.83 -14.31 -2.45
CA ASP A 146 -6.35 -14.81 -3.72
C ASP A 146 -5.39 -14.57 -4.90
N THR A 147 -4.10 -14.71 -4.68
CA THR A 147 -3.08 -14.61 -5.71
C THR A 147 -2.55 -16.01 -6.04
N GLY A 148 -2.45 -16.34 -7.31
CA GLY A 148 -1.91 -17.62 -7.78
C GLY A 148 -0.93 -17.46 -8.92
N ARG A 149 0.05 -18.39 -9.02
CA ARG A 149 1.00 -18.52 -10.12
C ARG A 149 0.67 -19.81 -10.89
N TYR A 150 0.61 -19.77 -12.20
CA TYR A 150 0.21 -20.87 -13.06
C TYR A 150 1.13 -21.00 -14.26
N GLU A 151 1.56 -22.23 -14.56
CA GLU A 151 2.30 -22.55 -15.78
C GLU A 151 1.31 -22.99 -16.88
N LEU A 152 1.17 -22.21 -17.94
CA LEU A 152 0.27 -22.53 -19.05
C LEU A 152 1.04 -23.17 -20.21
N PRO A 153 0.46 -24.22 -20.84
CA PRO A 153 -0.91 -24.71 -20.68
C PRO A 153 -1.09 -25.77 -19.58
N ALA A 154 -0.05 -26.18 -18.84
CA ALA A 154 -0.13 -27.29 -17.88
C ALA A 154 -1.22 -27.06 -16.80
N ASP A 155 -1.28 -25.87 -16.23
CA ASP A 155 -2.20 -25.49 -15.15
C ASP A 155 -3.47 -24.81 -15.64
N VAL A 156 -3.83 -24.92 -16.93
CA VAL A 156 -4.97 -24.18 -17.49
C VAL A 156 -6.30 -24.42 -16.76
N ALA A 157 -6.54 -25.65 -16.30
CA ALA A 157 -7.76 -25.98 -15.56
C ALA A 157 -7.80 -25.31 -14.18
N LEU A 158 -6.68 -25.24 -13.49
CA LEU A 158 -6.56 -24.55 -12.19
C LEU A 158 -6.69 -23.03 -12.36
N ALA A 159 -6.03 -22.46 -13.35
CA ALA A 159 -6.12 -21.06 -13.68
C ALA A 159 -7.54 -20.64 -14.04
N SER A 160 -8.26 -21.47 -14.87
CA SER A 160 -9.66 -21.22 -15.21
C SER A 160 -10.56 -21.26 -13.98
N ALA A 161 -10.39 -22.28 -13.13
CA ALA A 161 -11.18 -22.40 -11.90
C ALA A 161 -10.95 -21.19 -10.96
N HIS A 162 -9.74 -20.62 -10.92
CA HIS A 162 -9.46 -19.43 -10.15
C HIS A 162 -10.18 -18.20 -10.72
N VAL A 163 -10.10 -17.96 -12.04
CA VAL A 163 -10.81 -16.85 -12.70
C VAL A 163 -12.33 -16.99 -12.51
N ASP A 164 -12.88 -18.20 -12.71
CA ASP A 164 -14.31 -18.48 -12.55
C ASP A 164 -14.78 -18.20 -11.11
N ARG A 165 -13.98 -18.57 -10.12
CA ARG A 165 -14.27 -18.31 -8.71
C ARG A 165 -14.27 -16.81 -8.39
N LEU A 166 -13.32 -16.05 -8.90
CA LEU A 166 -13.27 -14.59 -8.73
C LEU A 166 -14.48 -13.94 -9.42
N SER A 167 -14.78 -14.34 -10.66
CA SER A 167 -15.92 -13.84 -11.43
C SER A 167 -17.25 -14.15 -10.73
N ALA A 168 -17.44 -15.38 -10.22
CA ALA A 168 -18.65 -15.76 -9.46
C ALA A 168 -18.81 -14.95 -8.16
N ALA A 169 -17.72 -14.46 -7.59
CA ALA A 169 -17.72 -13.56 -6.44
C ALA A 169 -17.90 -12.06 -6.84
N GLY A 170 -18.14 -11.75 -8.11
CA GLY A 170 -18.27 -10.38 -8.62
C GLY A 170 -16.97 -9.58 -8.61
N ARG A 171 -15.82 -10.25 -8.67
CA ARG A 171 -14.51 -9.62 -8.56
C ARG A 171 -13.81 -9.62 -9.92
N THR A 172 -13.32 -8.46 -10.34
CA THR A 172 -12.45 -8.34 -11.53
C THR A 172 -11.15 -9.05 -11.30
N THR A 173 -10.73 -9.85 -12.28
CA THR A 173 -9.46 -10.58 -12.26
C THR A 173 -8.38 -9.82 -13.00
N MET A 174 -7.21 -9.71 -12.40
CA MET A 174 -6.00 -9.16 -12.99
C MET A 174 -5.02 -10.29 -13.35
N ILE A 175 -4.51 -10.27 -14.58
CA ILE A 175 -3.61 -11.29 -15.12
C ILE A 175 -2.34 -10.62 -15.59
N GLN A 176 -1.21 -11.11 -15.09
CA GLN A 176 0.14 -10.59 -15.38
C GLN A 176 1.09 -11.73 -15.72
N PRO A 177 2.08 -11.55 -16.64
CA PRO A 177 3.14 -12.54 -16.77
C PRO A 177 3.92 -12.62 -15.46
N TYR A 178 4.33 -13.83 -15.07
CA TYR A 178 5.29 -13.99 -14.00
C TYR A 178 6.68 -13.57 -14.48
N LEU A 179 7.26 -12.60 -13.82
CA LEU A 179 8.59 -12.10 -14.16
C LEU A 179 9.64 -12.86 -13.33
N ALA A 180 10.24 -13.88 -13.91
CA ALA A 180 11.16 -14.79 -13.23
C ALA A 180 12.38 -14.10 -12.59
N ALA A 181 12.68 -12.85 -12.97
CA ALA A 181 13.71 -12.05 -12.32
C ALA A 181 13.44 -11.83 -10.83
N VAL A 182 12.17 -11.93 -10.37
CA VAL A 182 11.83 -11.82 -8.94
C VAL A 182 12.47 -12.94 -8.11
N ASP A 183 12.66 -14.13 -8.68
CA ASP A 183 13.22 -15.28 -7.96
C ASP A 183 14.68 -15.03 -7.50
N THR A 184 15.39 -14.14 -8.17
CA THR A 184 16.79 -13.81 -7.85
C THR A 184 16.98 -12.38 -7.38
N ALA A 185 16.39 -11.41 -8.07
CA ALA A 185 16.54 -10.00 -7.74
C ALA A 185 15.57 -9.54 -6.65
N GLY A 186 14.42 -10.22 -6.50
CA GLY A 186 13.32 -9.78 -5.64
C GLY A 186 12.59 -8.55 -6.22
N GLU A 187 11.63 -8.06 -5.46
CA GLU A 187 10.97 -6.78 -5.70
C GLU A 187 11.73 -5.67 -4.97
N THR A 188 11.78 -4.48 -5.54
CA THR A 188 12.25 -3.27 -4.86
C THR A 188 11.06 -2.43 -4.45
N SER A 189 10.82 -2.29 -3.15
CA SER A 189 9.84 -1.33 -2.63
C SER A 189 10.54 -0.02 -2.32
N VAL A 190 10.18 1.03 -3.04
CA VAL A 190 10.69 2.41 -2.83
C VAL A 190 9.71 3.13 -1.92
N LEU A 191 10.16 3.46 -0.71
CA LEU A 191 9.37 4.17 0.29
C LEU A 191 9.61 5.68 0.16
N CYS A 192 8.52 6.42 -0.04
CA CYS A 192 8.53 7.87 -0.02
C CYS A 192 7.72 8.36 1.18
N LEU A 193 8.32 9.23 1.97
CA LEU A 193 7.69 9.85 3.14
C LEU A 193 7.68 11.36 2.94
N SER A 194 6.62 11.99 3.39
CA SER A 194 6.57 13.45 3.50
C SER A 194 7.63 13.94 4.49
N ASP A 195 8.14 15.12 4.25
CA ASP A 195 8.95 15.84 5.22
C ASP A 195 8.11 16.90 5.96
N ALA A 196 8.74 17.64 6.87
CA ALA A 196 8.08 18.71 7.62
C ALA A 196 7.62 19.88 6.74
N ALA A 197 8.12 20.00 5.49
CA ALA A 197 7.65 20.99 4.52
C ALA A 197 6.49 20.49 3.66
N GLY A 198 6.06 19.22 3.86
CA GLY A 198 4.99 18.58 3.10
C GLY A 198 5.44 18.02 1.74
N GLU A 199 6.76 17.96 1.47
CA GLU A 199 7.27 17.39 0.24
C GLU A 199 7.44 15.88 0.37
N LEU A 200 6.75 15.11 -0.49
CA LEU A 200 6.88 13.66 -0.55
C LEU A 200 8.16 13.28 -1.32
N THR A 201 9.16 12.79 -0.62
CA THR A 201 10.46 12.45 -1.22
C THR A 201 10.93 11.07 -0.77
N TYR A 202 11.87 10.50 -1.52
CA TYR A 202 12.49 9.21 -1.19
C TYR A 202 13.01 9.21 0.25
N SER A 203 12.67 8.16 0.98
CA SER A 203 13.14 7.89 2.35
C SER A 203 14.11 6.72 2.36
N HIS A 204 13.66 5.56 2.01
CA HIS A 204 14.42 4.31 2.01
C HIS A 204 13.83 3.31 1.02
N ALA A 205 14.48 2.19 0.84
CA ALA A 205 13.93 1.09 0.08
C ALA A 205 14.28 -0.25 0.72
N ILE A 206 13.45 -1.24 0.42
CA ILE A 206 13.66 -2.63 0.81
C ILE A 206 13.61 -3.53 -0.42
N ARG A 207 14.20 -4.70 -0.29
CA ARG A 207 14.01 -5.84 -1.18
C ARG A 207 13.03 -6.81 -0.53
N LYS A 208 12.00 -7.21 -1.27
CA LYS A 208 11.16 -8.36 -0.91
C LYS A 208 11.58 -9.58 -1.73
N GLY A 209 11.78 -10.71 -1.06
CA GLY A 209 11.98 -11.99 -1.73
C GLY A 209 10.74 -12.47 -2.50
N PRO A 210 10.85 -13.54 -3.31
CA PRO A 210 9.74 -14.08 -4.07
C PRO A 210 8.65 -14.65 -3.15
N LEU A 211 7.41 -14.26 -3.36
CA LEU A 211 6.26 -14.73 -2.58
C LEU A 211 5.58 -15.97 -3.19
N LEU A 212 5.65 -16.11 -4.52
CA LEU A 212 4.99 -17.18 -5.27
C LEU A 212 6.03 -18.25 -5.64
N THR A 213 6.40 -19.07 -4.65
CA THR A 213 7.48 -20.07 -4.79
C THR A 213 7.06 -21.37 -5.51
N GLY A 214 5.83 -21.46 -6.01
CA GLY A 214 5.30 -22.63 -6.74
C GLY A 214 4.05 -22.29 -7.52
N THR A 215 3.54 -23.25 -8.29
CA THR A 215 2.29 -23.10 -9.05
C THR A 215 1.07 -23.34 -8.18
N GLY A 216 -0.06 -22.68 -8.52
CA GLY A 216 -1.33 -22.73 -7.80
C GLY A 216 -1.61 -21.47 -6.99
N GLU A 217 -2.78 -21.46 -6.34
CA GLU A 217 -3.14 -20.40 -5.42
C GLU A 217 -2.27 -20.44 -4.17
N ARG A 218 -1.89 -19.26 -3.71
CA ARG A 218 -1.16 -19.12 -2.48
C ARG A 218 -2.07 -19.41 -1.28
N THR A 219 -1.66 -20.32 -0.43
CA THR A 219 -2.36 -20.71 0.80
C THR A 219 -1.43 -20.62 2.01
N GLY A 220 -1.98 -20.20 3.15
CA GLY A 220 -1.27 -20.16 4.43
C GLY A 220 -0.52 -18.86 4.72
N GLU A 221 0.08 -18.83 5.91
CA GLU A 221 0.96 -17.74 6.34
C GLU A 221 2.31 -17.85 5.62
N TYR A 222 2.94 -16.72 5.37
CA TYR A 222 4.28 -16.66 4.78
C TYR A 222 5.15 -15.68 5.54
N SER A 223 6.44 -15.96 5.51
CA SER A 223 7.45 -15.03 5.98
C SER A 223 8.02 -14.29 4.78
N GLU A 224 7.93 -12.99 4.76
CA GLU A 224 8.60 -12.16 3.77
C GLU A 224 10.09 -12.07 4.09
N GLU A 225 10.92 -12.33 3.08
CA GLU A 225 12.34 -11.98 3.15
C GLU A 225 12.48 -10.48 2.87
N ILE A 226 12.67 -9.69 3.92
CA ILE A 226 12.81 -8.24 3.83
C ILE A 226 14.23 -7.84 4.16
N GLU A 227 14.89 -7.17 3.22
CA GLU A 227 16.23 -6.64 3.38
C GLU A 227 16.29 -5.17 2.98
N ALA A 228 17.11 -4.37 3.69
CA ALA A 228 17.37 -2.99 3.27
C ALA A 228 18.07 -2.99 1.89
N ARG A 229 17.66 -2.07 1.01
CA ARG A 229 18.20 -1.96 -0.35
C ARG A 229 18.43 -0.51 -0.75
N TYR A 230 19.46 -0.31 -1.58
CA TYR A 230 19.66 0.96 -2.28
C TYR A 230 19.12 0.83 -3.70
N PRO A 231 18.03 1.56 -4.06
CA PRO A 231 17.48 1.49 -5.39
C PRO A 231 18.42 2.13 -6.42
N SER A 232 18.39 1.60 -7.64
CA SER A 232 19.12 2.18 -8.76
C SER A 232 18.53 3.55 -9.17
N ALA A 233 19.28 4.32 -9.94
CA ALA A 233 18.79 5.59 -10.49
C ALA A 233 17.55 5.40 -11.38
N ALA A 234 17.46 4.28 -12.11
CA ALA A 234 16.31 3.95 -12.94
C ALA A 234 15.06 3.64 -12.10
N GLU A 235 15.20 2.89 -10.99
CA GLU A 235 14.09 2.62 -10.06
C GLU A 235 13.60 3.91 -9.41
N LEU A 236 14.50 4.78 -8.97
CA LEU A 236 14.13 6.09 -8.42
C LEU A 236 13.48 7.01 -9.46
N ASP A 237 13.85 6.89 -10.73
CA ASP A 237 13.21 7.66 -11.81
C ASP A 237 11.77 7.20 -12.04
N VAL A 238 11.55 5.89 -12.14
CA VAL A 238 10.18 5.34 -12.25
C VAL A 238 9.35 5.76 -11.04
N ALA A 239 9.84 5.61 -9.82
CA ALA A 239 9.13 6.01 -8.61
C ALA A 239 8.74 7.50 -8.64
N ARG A 240 9.67 8.40 -9.01
CA ARG A 240 9.38 9.84 -9.12
C ARG A 240 8.30 10.12 -10.17
N ARG A 241 8.36 9.48 -11.33
CA ARG A 241 7.36 9.66 -12.41
C ARG A 241 5.98 9.17 -11.97
N VAL A 242 5.89 8.02 -11.29
CA VAL A 242 4.63 7.52 -10.71
C VAL A 242 4.00 8.58 -9.81
N LEU A 243 4.77 9.17 -8.90
CA LEU A 243 4.28 10.17 -7.94
C LEU A 243 3.76 11.45 -8.61
N THR A 244 4.22 11.79 -9.83
CA THR A 244 3.67 12.96 -10.55
C THR A 244 2.27 12.74 -11.12
N LEU A 245 1.82 11.48 -11.22
CA LEU A 245 0.53 11.10 -11.81
C LEU A 245 -0.56 10.81 -10.77
N ILE A 246 -0.25 10.96 -9.48
CA ILE A 246 -1.24 10.78 -8.41
C ILE A 246 -2.34 11.83 -8.51
N PRO A 247 -3.61 11.45 -8.43
CA PRO A 247 -4.73 12.38 -8.45
C PRO A 247 -4.59 13.51 -7.40
N GLY A 248 -4.67 14.75 -7.84
CA GLY A 248 -4.50 15.93 -6.98
C GLY A 248 -3.07 16.21 -6.50
N GLY A 249 -2.09 15.41 -6.93
CA GLY A 249 -0.66 15.61 -6.68
C GLY A 249 -0.13 15.01 -5.39
N ALA A 250 1.15 14.66 -5.41
CA ALA A 250 1.84 13.94 -4.33
C ALA A 250 2.00 14.73 -3.01
N LYS A 251 1.94 16.07 -3.04
CA LYS A 251 2.01 16.91 -1.82
C LYS A 251 0.90 16.66 -0.81
N ARG A 252 -0.20 16.05 -1.26
CA ARG A 252 -1.33 15.69 -0.40
C ARG A 252 -1.04 14.46 0.46
N LEU A 253 -0.02 13.68 0.10
CA LEU A 253 0.29 12.40 0.71
C LEU A 253 1.22 12.54 1.90
N LEU A 254 1.05 11.70 2.89
CA LEU A 254 1.97 11.51 4.00
C LEU A 254 3.05 10.48 3.65
N TYR A 255 2.68 9.46 2.89
CA TYR A 255 3.54 8.37 2.44
C TYR A 255 3.10 7.79 1.10
N ALA A 256 4.01 7.09 0.45
CA ALA A 256 3.75 6.23 -0.70
C ALA A 256 4.78 5.09 -0.72
N ARG A 257 4.37 3.90 -1.19
CA ARG A 257 5.26 2.79 -1.53
C ARG A 257 5.10 2.45 -3.01
N VAL A 258 6.21 2.43 -3.72
CA VAL A 258 6.26 2.09 -5.14
C VAL A 258 7.00 0.77 -5.28
N ASP A 259 6.29 -0.29 -5.64
CA ASP A 259 6.83 -1.64 -5.78
C ASP A 259 7.23 -1.89 -7.24
N LEU A 260 8.51 -2.15 -7.44
CA LEU A 260 9.16 -2.31 -8.73
C LEU A 260 9.73 -3.72 -8.89
N ILE A 261 9.70 -4.22 -10.11
CA ILE A 261 10.24 -5.52 -10.47
C ILE A 261 11.09 -5.39 -11.74
N PRO A 262 12.23 -6.10 -11.87
CA PRO A 262 12.98 -6.09 -13.12
C PRO A 262 12.18 -6.74 -14.25
N GLY A 263 12.04 -6.03 -15.37
CA GLY A 263 11.49 -6.56 -16.60
C GLY A 263 12.45 -7.52 -17.32
N PRO A 264 12.03 -8.08 -18.47
CA PRO A 264 12.84 -9.03 -19.23
C PRO A 264 14.19 -8.47 -19.71
N ASP A 265 14.29 -7.17 -19.88
CA ASP A 265 15.51 -6.44 -20.26
C ASP A 265 16.28 -5.89 -19.05
N GLY A 266 15.82 -6.18 -17.84
CA GLY A 266 16.37 -5.69 -16.58
C GLY A 266 15.94 -4.27 -16.22
N ALA A 267 15.16 -3.57 -17.07
CA ALA A 267 14.61 -2.26 -16.72
C ALA A 267 13.49 -2.40 -15.66
N PRO A 268 13.35 -1.44 -14.72
CA PRO A 268 12.32 -1.52 -13.69
C PRO A 268 10.92 -1.31 -14.29
N LEU A 269 10.01 -2.21 -13.94
CA LEU A 269 8.57 -2.11 -14.21
C LEU A 269 7.83 -1.86 -12.90
N LEU A 270 6.83 -0.99 -12.94
CA LEU A 270 5.91 -0.83 -11.83
C LEU A 270 5.04 -2.09 -11.69
N LEU A 271 5.10 -2.71 -10.53
CA LEU A 271 4.26 -3.86 -10.16
C LEU A 271 3.02 -3.40 -9.41
N GLU A 272 3.20 -2.51 -8.43
CA GLU A 272 2.14 -1.98 -7.59
C GLU A 272 2.51 -0.59 -7.04
N LEU A 273 1.47 0.21 -6.76
CA LEU A 273 1.58 1.49 -6.05
C LEU A 273 0.66 1.41 -4.83
N GLU A 274 1.22 1.61 -3.65
CA GLU A 274 0.46 1.56 -2.40
C GLU A 274 0.45 2.94 -1.73
N LEU A 275 -0.76 3.52 -1.64
CA LEU A 275 -1.01 4.82 -1.05
C LEU A 275 -2.00 4.74 0.12
N THR A 276 -2.61 3.59 0.35
CA THR A 276 -3.67 3.40 1.34
C THR A 276 -3.08 2.93 2.68
N GLU A 277 -2.57 1.70 2.73
CA GLU A 277 -2.13 1.05 3.98
C GLU A 277 -0.80 0.28 3.83
N PRO A 278 0.21 0.82 3.14
CA PRO A 278 1.44 0.08 2.93
C PRO A 278 2.15 -0.24 4.25
N SER A 279 2.73 -1.44 4.35
CA SER A 279 3.84 -1.64 5.28
C SER A 279 4.95 -0.66 4.90
N LEU A 280 5.36 0.16 5.84
CA LEU A 280 6.38 1.20 5.60
C LEU A 280 7.79 0.74 5.94
N PHE A 281 7.93 -0.47 6.51
CA PHE A 281 9.23 -1.06 6.85
C PHE A 281 10.13 -0.11 7.62
N LEU A 282 9.53 0.60 8.60
CA LEU A 282 10.20 1.68 9.36
C LEU A 282 11.46 1.22 10.08
N ARG A 283 11.50 -0.06 10.48
CA ARG A 283 12.65 -0.67 11.16
C ARG A 283 13.85 -0.89 10.24
N ASN A 284 13.66 -0.84 8.92
CA ASN A 284 14.73 -1.06 7.94
C ASN A 284 15.55 0.21 7.63
N ALA A 285 15.16 1.37 8.22
CA ALA A 285 15.90 2.62 8.07
C ALA A 285 15.77 3.48 9.33
N GLU A 286 16.89 3.75 10.02
CA GLU A 286 16.90 4.48 11.29
C GLU A 286 16.24 5.87 11.22
N SER A 287 16.35 6.55 10.07
CA SER A 287 15.77 7.88 9.87
C SER A 287 14.28 7.87 9.50
N ALA A 288 13.68 6.70 9.19
CA ALA A 288 12.32 6.63 8.65
C ALA A 288 11.26 7.00 9.71
N THR A 289 11.34 6.40 10.89
CA THR A 289 10.41 6.67 12.00
C THR A 289 10.43 8.12 12.46
N PRO A 290 11.60 8.74 12.78
CA PRO A 290 11.64 10.16 13.15
C PRO A 290 11.07 11.06 12.05
N ARG A 291 11.42 10.81 10.80
CA ARG A 291 10.95 11.60 9.65
C ARG A 291 9.43 11.55 9.50
N LEU A 292 8.82 10.36 9.60
CA LEU A 292 7.38 10.21 9.50
C LEU A 292 6.65 10.86 10.68
N ALA A 293 7.21 10.73 11.90
CA ALA A 293 6.68 11.42 13.07
C ALA A 293 6.73 12.94 12.92
N ASP A 294 7.85 13.49 12.43
CA ASP A 294 7.97 14.94 12.18
C ASP A 294 7.02 15.43 11.09
N ALA A 295 6.78 14.63 10.05
CA ALA A 295 5.80 14.92 9.00
C ALA A 295 4.35 14.91 9.52
N ILE A 296 4.03 14.02 10.45
CA ILE A 296 2.73 13.99 11.15
C ILE A 296 2.58 15.25 12.00
N LEU A 297 3.59 15.59 12.82
CA LEU A 297 3.56 16.79 13.67
C LEU A 297 3.38 18.08 12.86
N ALA A 298 3.98 18.17 11.68
CA ALA A 298 3.84 19.32 10.79
C ALA A 298 2.43 19.48 10.21
N ARG A 299 1.56 18.48 10.36
CA ARG A 299 0.17 18.48 9.89
C ARG A 299 -0.86 18.70 11.00
N LEU A 300 -0.42 18.71 12.27
CA LEU A 300 -1.24 19.03 13.44
C LEU A 300 -1.34 20.54 13.68
#